data_ef57bc9f7bcc7259b76ffcbb97ae7f8b
#
_entry.id   ef57bc9f7bcc7259b76ffcbb97ae7f8b
#
_cell.length_a   1.000
_cell.length_b   1.000
_cell.length_c   1.000
_cell.angle_alpha   90.00
_cell.angle_beta   90.00
_cell.angle_gamma   90.00
#
_symmetry.space_group_name_H-M   'P 1'
#
loop_
_entity.id
_entity.type
_entity.pdbx_description
1 polymer ?
#
loop_
_entity_poly.entity_id
_entity_poly.type
_entity_poly.pdbx_seq_one_letter_code
_entity_poly.pdbx_strand_id
1 'polypeptide(L)'
;AQLSRGLGDVYKRQIKCCAIEMAAAATPRFDGDRFGVLFRSSPRQSDVLLVNGPISKKFADKIVRLWEQMPEPKYCIAMGECAISGGPYFQSYNILEGVDTVIPVDVYIPGCPPRPEALIDGFGLLREKIIRIGGAPSSGRDSEKPIIVGDE
;
A
#
# COMPACT_ATOMS: atom_id res chain seq x y z
N ALA A 1 13.72 9.37 12.89
CA ALA A 1 13.08 9.50 14.22
C ALA A 1 11.55 9.38 14.17
N GLN A 2 10.91 9.83 13.12
CA GLN A 2 9.45 9.74 12.96
C GLN A 2 8.97 8.31 12.67
N LEU A 3 9.76 7.54 11.93
CA LEU A 3 9.50 6.12 11.63
C LEU A 3 9.50 5.20 12.85
N SER A 4 10.17 5.59 13.94
CA SER A 4 10.17 4.83 15.20
C SER A 4 8.88 4.96 16.02
N ARG A 5 8.01 5.93 15.69
CA ARG A 5 6.76 6.21 16.41
C ARG A 5 5.49 5.88 15.64
N GLY A 6 5.60 5.56 14.35
CA GLY A 6 4.48 5.24 13.46
C GLY A 6 4.94 5.21 12.01
N LEU A 7 4.08 4.81 11.09
CA LEU A 7 4.37 4.80 9.64
C LEU A 7 4.33 6.19 9.00
N GLY A 8 3.88 7.19 9.77
CA GLY A 8 3.71 8.53 9.23
C GLY A 8 2.52 8.66 8.28
N ASP A 9 2.68 9.49 7.27
CA ASP A 9 1.60 9.83 6.36
C ASP A 9 1.45 8.80 5.23
N VAL A 10 0.22 8.31 5.03
CA VAL A 10 -0.14 7.33 4.02
C VAL A 10 -0.96 8.00 2.91
N TYR A 11 -0.42 8.00 1.69
CA TYR A 11 -1.17 8.42 0.51
C TYR A 11 -2.02 7.28 0.00
N LYS A 12 -3.31 7.53 -0.16
CA LYS A 12 -4.29 6.54 -0.57
C LYS A 12 -4.78 6.74 -2.00
N ARG A 13 -4.73 5.70 -2.80
CA ARG A 13 -5.40 5.61 -4.08
C ARG A 13 -6.65 4.75 -3.91
N GLN A 14 -7.79 5.40 -3.71
CA GLN A 14 -9.06 4.74 -3.36
C GLN A 14 -9.85 4.38 -4.60
N ILE A 15 -10.17 3.08 -4.76
CA ILE A 15 -11.15 2.63 -5.75
C ILE A 15 -11.93 1.43 -5.17
N LYS A 16 -13.25 1.41 -5.34
CA LYS A 16 -14.16 0.30 -5.04
C LYS A 16 -14.17 -0.20 -3.58
N CYS A 17 -14.35 -1.54 -3.41
CA CYS A 17 -14.62 -2.19 -2.13
C CYS A 17 -13.51 -2.00 -1.10
N CYS A 18 -12.24 -2.14 -1.52
CA CYS A 18 -11.10 -1.97 -0.62
C CYS A 18 -11.02 -0.56 -0.02
N ALA A 19 -11.51 0.45 -0.75
CA ALA A 19 -11.56 1.82 -0.24
C ALA A 19 -12.50 1.96 0.96
N ILE A 20 -13.59 1.20 0.99
CA ILE A 20 -14.56 1.20 2.09
C ILE A 20 -13.95 0.56 3.33
N GLU A 21 -13.28 -0.58 3.17
CA GLU A 21 -12.59 -1.26 4.28
C GLU A 21 -11.42 -0.43 4.81
N MET A 22 -10.69 0.26 3.94
CA MET A 22 -9.66 1.20 4.34
C MET A 22 -10.25 2.40 5.09
N ALA A 23 -11.39 2.94 4.66
CA ALA A 23 -12.10 4.01 5.38
C ALA A 23 -12.55 3.51 6.75
N ALA A 24 -13.04 2.26 6.86
CA ALA A 24 -13.40 1.65 8.13
C ALA A 24 -12.20 1.54 9.08
N ALA A 25 -11.01 1.21 8.58
CA ALA A 25 -9.78 1.16 9.39
C ALA A 25 -9.41 2.51 10.02
N ALA A 26 -9.79 3.63 9.39
CA ALA A 26 -9.57 4.98 9.91
C ALA A 26 -10.68 5.46 10.86
N THR A 27 -11.79 4.71 10.99
CA THR A 27 -12.90 5.08 11.86
C THR A 27 -12.64 4.70 13.33
N PRO A 28 -13.41 5.25 14.30
CA PRO A 28 -13.21 4.99 15.73
C PRO A 28 -13.25 3.52 16.13
N ARG A 29 -13.92 2.66 15.36
CA ARG A 29 -14.01 1.23 15.66
C ARG A 29 -12.66 0.52 15.62
N PHE A 30 -11.83 0.86 14.63
CA PHE A 30 -10.52 0.26 14.42
C PHE A 30 -9.38 1.20 14.80
N ASP A 31 -9.61 2.51 14.68
CA ASP A 31 -8.72 3.58 15.11
C ASP A 31 -7.27 3.38 14.63
N GLY A 32 -7.09 3.33 13.31
CA GLY A 32 -5.77 3.20 12.69
C GLY A 32 -4.78 4.31 13.11
N ASP A 33 -5.29 5.48 13.47
CA ASP A 33 -4.46 6.62 13.91
C ASP A 33 -3.64 6.31 15.17
N ARG A 34 -4.15 5.49 16.09
CA ARG A 34 -3.42 5.07 17.30
C ARG A 34 -2.17 4.25 16.98
N PHE A 35 -2.13 3.60 15.81
CA PHE A 35 -0.96 2.87 15.32
C PHE A 35 0.04 3.77 14.58
N GLY A 36 -0.24 5.07 14.52
CA GLY A 36 0.60 6.05 13.84
C GLY A 36 0.42 6.07 12.32
N VAL A 37 -0.75 5.70 11.83
CA VAL A 37 -1.11 5.70 10.40
C VAL A 37 -2.05 6.86 10.13
N LEU A 38 -1.57 7.90 9.44
CA LEU A 38 -2.37 9.04 9.03
C LEU A 38 -2.65 9.01 7.54
N PHE A 39 -3.92 8.99 7.17
CA PHE A 39 -4.31 9.03 5.75
C PHE A 39 -4.29 10.45 5.21
N ARG A 40 -3.50 10.69 4.17
CA ARG A 40 -3.32 11.99 3.53
C ARG A 40 -3.75 11.98 2.07
N SER A 41 -4.06 13.15 1.55
CA SER A 41 -4.47 13.35 0.16
C SER A 41 -3.34 13.80 -0.78
N SER A 42 -2.14 14.12 -0.25
CA SER A 42 -1.01 14.59 -1.04
C SER A 42 0.13 13.56 -1.03
N PRO A 43 0.65 13.13 -2.20
CA PRO A 43 1.79 12.21 -2.27
C PRO A 43 3.09 12.85 -1.77
N ARG A 44 3.21 14.17 -1.82
CA ARG A 44 4.43 14.91 -1.45
C ARG A 44 4.74 14.91 0.04
N GLN A 45 3.77 14.57 0.86
CA GLN A 45 3.87 14.51 2.32
C GLN A 45 3.80 13.07 2.85
N SER A 46 3.72 12.08 1.95
CA SER A 46 3.43 10.71 2.33
C SER A 46 4.64 9.81 2.18
N ASP A 47 4.81 8.92 3.15
CA ASP A 47 5.89 7.93 3.21
C ASP A 47 5.46 6.59 2.59
N VAL A 48 4.16 6.29 2.61
CA VAL A 48 3.59 5.03 2.13
C VAL A 48 2.52 5.29 1.07
N LEU A 49 2.64 4.61 -0.07
CA LEU A 49 1.61 4.55 -1.10
C LEU A 49 0.74 3.32 -0.89
N LEU A 50 -0.52 3.52 -0.50
CA LEU A 50 -1.50 2.44 -0.41
C LEU A 50 -2.30 2.38 -1.71
N VAL A 51 -2.06 1.34 -2.49
CA VAL A 51 -2.77 1.07 -3.73
C VAL A 51 -3.85 0.04 -3.49
N ASN A 52 -5.10 0.37 -3.80
CA ASN A 52 -6.23 -0.51 -3.67
C ASN A 52 -7.17 -0.46 -4.88
N GLY A 53 -7.84 -1.56 -5.16
CA GLY A 53 -8.77 -1.70 -6.28
C GLY A 53 -8.10 -1.94 -7.64
N PRO A 54 -8.92 -2.15 -8.70
CA PRO A 54 -8.43 -2.44 -10.04
C PRO A 54 -7.77 -1.20 -10.66
N ILE A 55 -6.63 -1.42 -11.29
CA ILE A 55 -5.85 -0.38 -11.94
C ILE A 55 -6.05 -0.48 -13.44
N SER A 56 -6.63 0.55 -14.05
CA SER A 56 -6.73 0.58 -15.52
C SER A 56 -5.38 0.89 -16.15
N LYS A 57 -5.11 0.33 -17.32
CA LYS A 57 -3.89 0.59 -18.10
C LYS A 57 -3.68 2.07 -18.37
N LYS A 58 -4.77 2.81 -18.62
CA LYS A 58 -4.74 4.27 -18.78
C LYS A 58 -4.29 5.01 -17.51
N PHE A 59 -4.46 4.39 -16.35
CA PHE A 59 -4.12 4.98 -15.05
C PHE A 59 -2.71 4.62 -14.58
N ALA A 60 -2.05 3.64 -15.19
CA ALA A 60 -0.71 3.19 -14.83
C ALA A 60 0.30 4.33 -14.74
N ASP A 61 0.37 5.18 -15.78
CA ASP A 61 1.28 6.33 -15.83
C ASP A 61 1.04 7.32 -14.69
N LYS A 62 -0.20 7.43 -14.21
CA LYS A 62 -0.53 8.31 -13.09
C LYS A 62 0.00 7.76 -11.78
N ILE A 63 -0.02 6.43 -11.60
CA ILE A 63 0.55 5.78 -10.41
C ILE A 63 2.06 5.96 -10.38
N VAL A 64 2.74 5.78 -11.51
CA VAL A 64 4.18 6.03 -11.62
C VAL A 64 4.51 7.47 -11.25
N ARG A 65 3.77 8.46 -11.77
CA ARG A 65 3.97 9.87 -11.42
C ARG A 65 3.75 10.16 -9.93
N LEU A 66 2.73 9.53 -9.32
CA LEU A 66 2.49 9.67 -7.89
C LEU A 66 3.65 9.09 -7.07
N TRP A 67 4.15 7.93 -7.51
CA TRP A 67 5.32 7.29 -6.90
C TRP A 67 6.56 8.17 -6.98
N GLU A 68 6.82 8.80 -8.13
CA GLU A 68 7.94 9.72 -8.33
C GLU A 68 7.83 11.00 -7.48
N GLN A 69 6.60 11.46 -7.22
CA GLN A 69 6.35 12.67 -6.41
C GLN A 69 6.51 12.44 -4.91
N MET A 70 6.59 11.20 -4.47
CA MET A 70 6.80 10.87 -3.05
C MET A 70 8.28 11.05 -2.69
N PRO A 71 8.58 11.63 -1.51
CA PRO A 71 9.95 11.73 -1.01
C PRO A 71 10.50 10.36 -0.61
N GLU A 72 11.81 10.20 -0.69
CA GLU A 72 12.51 9.03 -0.14
C GLU A 72 12.74 9.19 1.39
N PRO A 73 12.71 8.11 2.17
CA PRO A 73 12.34 6.74 1.80
C PRO A 73 10.84 6.56 1.61
N LYS A 74 10.42 5.84 0.57
CA LYS A 74 9.01 5.58 0.24
C LYS A 74 8.73 4.09 0.12
N TYR A 75 7.51 3.70 0.46
CA TYR A 75 7.07 2.30 0.52
C TYR A 75 5.73 2.14 -0.18
N CYS A 76 5.45 0.93 -0.66
CA CYS A 76 4.19 0.61 -1.33
C CYS A 76 3.50 -0.60 -0.70
N ILE A 77 2.21 -0.45 -0.42
CA ILE A 77 1.33 -1.55 -0.01
C ILE A 77 0.28 -1.79 -1.11
N ALA A 78 0.19 -3.03 -1.58
CA ALA A 78 -0.88 -3.48 -2.47
C ALA A 78 -1.99 -4.14 -1.65
N MET A 79 -3.17 -3.51 -1.61
CA MET A 79 -4.32 -3.98 -0.84
C MET A 79 -5.39 -4.60 -1.75
N GLY A 80 -5.68 -5.87 -1.52
CA GLY A 80 -6.74 -6.62 -2.18
C GLY A 80 -6.35 -7.22 -3.51
N GLU A 81 -7.06 -8.25 -3.92
CA GLU A 81 -6.80 -9.04 -5.13
C GLU A 81 -6.71 -8.20 -6.41
N CYS A 82 -7.52 -7.15 -6.51
CA CYS A 82 -7.50 -6.28 -7.68
C CYS A 82 -6.16 -5.55 -7.87
N ALA A 83 -5.51 -5.15 -6.78
CA ALA A 83 -4.20 -4.50 -6.83
C ALA A 83 -3.06 -5.50 -6.96
N ILE A 84 -3.24 -6.74 -6.47
CA ILE A 84 -2.23 -7.80 -6.47
C ILE A 84 -2.11 -8.46 -7.83
N SER A 85 -3.24 -8.92 -8.40
CA SER A 85 -3.26 -9.74 -9.62
C SER A 85 -4.35 -9.37 -10.63
N GLY A 86 -5.04 -8.24 -10.41
CA GLY A 86 -6.24 -7.90 -11.19
C GLY A 86 -7.53 -8.52 -10.62
N GLY A 87 -7.45 -9.54 -9.76
CA GLY A 87 -8.56 -10.17 -9.07
C GLY A 87 -9.71 -10.59 -9.99
N PRO A 88 -10.97 -10.17 -9.70
CA PRO A 88 -12.12 -10.49 -10.55
C PRO A 88 -12.02 -9.94 -11.99
N TYR A 89 -11.08 -9.04 -12.25
CA TYR A 89 -10.82 -8.42 -13.56
C TYR A 89 -9.57 -8.96 -14.23
N PHE A 90 -9.06 -10.10 -13.77
CA PHE A 90 -7.92 -10.79 -14.38
C PHE A 90 -8.14 -11.00 -15.87
N GLN A 91 -7.11 -10.79 -16.69
CA GLN A 91 -7.16 -10.82 -18.14
C GLN A 91 -8.14 -9.83 -18.81
N SER A 92 -8.61 -8.84 -18.10
CA SER A 92 -9.39 -7.75 -18.71
C SER A 92 -8.49 -6.90 -19.63
N TYR A 93 -9.01 -6.55 -20.82
CA TYR A 93 -8.25 -5.78 -21.81
C TYR A 93 -7.77 -4.41 -21.29
N ASN A 94 -8.42 -3.84 -20.28
CA ASN A 94 -8.17 -2.49 -19.78
C ASN A 94 -7.63 -2.44 -18.34
N ILE A 95 -7.46 -3.56 -17.69
CA ILE A 95 -6.96 -3.64 -16.29
C ILE A 95 -5.54 -4.21 -16.29
N LEU A 96 -4.70 -3.70 -15.39
CA LEU A 96 -3.37 -4.25 -15.11
C LEU A 96 -3.51 -5.53 -14.26
N GLU A 97 -2.62 -6.48 -14.52
CA GLU A 97 -2.53 -7.74 -13.80
C GLU A 97 -1.71 -7.63 -12.49
N GLY A 98 -1.70 -6.46 -11.88
CA GLY A 98 -1.02 -6.16 -10.62
C GLY A 98 -0.31 -4.81 -10.65
N VAL A 99 -0.16 -4.21 -9.49
CA VAL A 99 0.55 -2.93 -9.34
C VAL A 99 2.07 -3.10 -9.42
N ASP A 100 2.55 -4.29 -9.11
CA ASP A 100 3.97 -4.69 -9.16
C ASP A 100 4.55 -4.64 -10.58
N THR A 101 3.71 -4.65 -11.60
CA THR A 101 4.13 -4.45 -12.99
C THR A 101 4.62 -3.03 -13.28
N VAL A 102 4.29 -2.05 -12.44
CA VAL A 102 4.60 -0.63 -12.66
C VAL A 102 5.43 0.00 -11.55
N ILE A 103 5.26 -0.42 -10.30
CA ILE A 103 6.01 0.09 -9.15
C ILE A 103 6.39 -1.08 -8.21
N PRO A 104 7.52 -0.98 -7.48
CA PRO A 104 7.89 -2.00 -6.51
C PRO A 104 6.91 -2.01 -5.33
N VAL A 105 6.53 -3.22 -4.88
CA VAL A 105 5.61 -3.43 -3.76
C VAL A 105 6.37 -4.02 -2.59
N ASP A 106 6.15 -3.49 -1.40
CA ASP A 106 6.79 -3.94 -0.16
C ASP A 106 5.93 -4.95 0.60
N VAL A 107 4.61 -4.74 0.63
CA VAL A 107 3.67 -5.60 1.35
C VAL A 107 2.44 -5.86 0.49
N TYR A 108 2.02 -7.12 0.45
CA TYR A 108 0.75 -7.55 -0.15
C TYR A 108 -0.26 -7.92 0.93
N ILE A 109 -1.49 -7.40 0.79
CA ILE A 109 -2.60 -7.72 1.69
C ILE A 109 -3.69 -8.40 0.87
N PRO A 110 -3.76 -9.74 0.87
CA PRO A 110 -4.75 -10.48 0.10
C PRO A 110 -6.16 -10.32 0.68
N GLY A 111 -7.15 -10.50 -0.16
CA GLY A 111 -8.58 -10.43 0.17
C GLY A 111 -9.39 -9.67 -0.88
N CYS A 112 -10.71 -9.88 -0.88
CA CYS A 112 -11.58 -9.24 -1.87
C CYS A 112 -12.94 -8.82 -1.24
N PRO A 113 -12.96 -7.74 -0.45
CA PRO A 113 -11.85 -6.96 0.12
C PRO A 113 -11.22 -7.62 1.35
N PRO A 114 -9.96 -7.29 1.68
CA PRO A 114 -9.39 -7.65 2.98
C PRO A 114 -10.07 -6.86 4.09
N ARG A 115 -10.16 -7.47 5.27
CA ARG A 115 -10.76 -6.81 6.45
C ARG A 115 -9.87 -5.68 6.97
N PRO A 116 -10.43 -4.70 7.71
CA PRO A 116 -9.64 -3.60 8.28
C PRO A 116 -8.51 -4.08 9.20
N GLU A 117 -8.71 -5.19 9.92
CA GLU A 117 -7.68 -5.80 10.78
C GLU A 117 -6.47 -6.26 9.94
N ALA A 118 -6.70 -6.89 8.79
CA ALA A 118 -5.63 -7.31 7.89
C ALA A 118 -4.83 -6.11 7.35
N LEU A 119 -5.47 -4.97 7.13
CA LEU A 119 -4.79 -3.74 6.75
C LEU A 119 -3.90 -3.23 7.89
N ILE A 120 -4.38 -3.25 9.12
CA ILE A 120 -3.61 -2.84 10.30
C ILE A 120 -2.40 -3.76 10.50
N ASP A 121 -2.58 -5.09 10.34
CA ASP A 121 -1.49 -6.07 10.39
C ASP A 121 -0.47 -5.81 9.27
N GLY A 122 -0.93 -5.48 8.06
CA GLY A 122 -0.07 -5.10 6.94
C GLY A 122 0.80 -3.87 7.24
N PHE A 123 0.27 -2.87 7.93
CA PHE A 123 1.07 -1.75 8.42
C PHE A 123 2.08 -2.17 9.48
N GLY A 124 1.71 -3.09 10.36
CA GLY A 124 2.63 -3.68 11.34
C GLY A 124 3.82 -4.36 10.68
N LEU A 125 3.57 -5.22 9.69
CA LEU A 125 4.59 -5.92 8.92
C LEU A 125 5.49 -4.95 8.12
N LEU A 126 4.91 -3.91 7.53
CA LEU A 126 5.71 -2.88 6.86
C LEU A 126 6.64 -2.17 7.85
N ARG A 127 6.16 -1.86 9.04
CA ARG A 127 6.98 -1.23 10.10
C ARG A 127 8.15 -2.13 10.50
N GLU A 128 7.92 -3.42 10.68
CA GLU A 128 8.98 -4.38 10.99
C GLU A 128 10.02 -4.45 9.85
N LYS A 129 9.56 -4.48 8.60
CA LYS A 129 10.42 -4.41 7.42
C LYS A 129 11.29 -3.16 7.43
N ILE A 130 10.71 -1.99 7.69
CA ILE A 130 11.42 -0.72 7.74
C ILE A 130 12.50 -0.71 8.83
N ILE A 131 12.18 -1.23 10.01
CA ILE A 131 13.14 -1.33 11.13
C ILE A 131 14.30 -2.23 10.74
N ARG A 132 14.03 -3.37 10.10
CA ARG A 132 15.05 -4.32 9.66
C ARG A 132 15.99 -3.73 8.60
N ILE A 133 15.45 -2.96 7.65
CA ILE A 133 16.21 -2.36 6.54
C ILE A 133 16.92 -1.07 6.98
N GLY A 134 16.56 -0.50 8.13
CA GLY A 134 17.11 0.77 8.61
C GLY A 134 16.66 2.00 7.81
N GLY A 135 15.49 1.93 7.15
CA GLY A 135 14.95 3.04 6.36
C GLY A 135 15.65 3.28 5.02
N ALA A 136 16.22 2.23 4.41
CA ALA A 136 16.88 2.33 3.11
C ALA A 136 15.95 2.89 2.01
N PRO A 137 16.48 3.67 1.05
CA PRO A 137 15.71 4.20 -0.06
C PRO A 137 15.15 3.08 -0.96
N SER A 138 14.10 3.37 -1.71
CA SER A 138 13.41 2.39 -2.58
C SER A 138 14.36 1.70 -3.57
N SER A 139 15.32 2.44 -4.11
CA SER A 139 16.33 1.92 -5.04
C SER A 139 17.29 0.87 -4.45
N GLY A 140 17.40 0.81 -3.12
CA GLY A 140 18.26 -0.18 -2.44
C GLY A 140 17.53 -1.44 -1.97
N ARG A 141 16.20 -1.55 -2.21
CA ARG A 141 15.33 -2.62 -1.70
C ARG A 141 14.95 -3.69 -2.73
N ASP A 142 15.40 -3.54 -3.97
CA ASP A 142 15.03 -4.44 -5.08
C ASP A 142 15.41 -5.91 -4.85
N SER A 143 16.30 -6.18 -3.88
CA SER A 143 16.74 -7.52 -3.50
C SER A 143 15.90 -8.15 -2.38
N GLU A 144 15.06 -7.39 -1.68
CA GLU A 144 14.27 -7.91 -0.56
C GLU A 144 12.87 -8.30 -1.02
N LYS A 145 12.51 -9.56 -0.77
CA LYS A 145 11.19 -10.09 -1.14
C LYS A 145 10.08 -9.31 -0.46
N PRO A 146 8.96 -9.07 -1.15
CA PRO A 146 7.77 -8.49 -0.53
C PRO A 146 7.19 -9.43 0.54
N ILE A 147 6.57 -8.85 1.55
CA ILE A 147 5.90 -9.58 2.61
C ILE A 147 4.43 -9.76 2.25
N ILE A 148 3.90 -10.98 2.43
CA ILE A 148 2.49 -11.29 2.24
C ILE A 148 1.84 -11.46 3.62
N VAL A 149 0.74 -10.76 3.87
CA VAL A 149 -0.02 -10.93 5.12
C VAL A 149 -0.65 -12.32 5.13
N GLY A 150 -0.34 -13.12 6.14
CA GLY A 150 -0.86 -14.48 6.28
C GLY A 150 0.10 -15.62 5.89
N ASP A 151 1.31 -15.30 5.44
CA ASP A 151 2.41 -16.27 5.30
C ASP A 151 3.15 -16.38 6.65
N GLU A 152 2.65 -17.25 7.50
CA GLU A 152 3.35 -17.74 8.71
C GLU A 152 3.77 -19.20 8.54
#